data_856c2ece00ba9594ad6ac419780eef34
#
_entry.id   856c2ece00ba9594ad6ac419780eef34
#
_cell.length_a   1.000
_cell.length_b   1.000
_cell.length_c   1.000
_cell.angle_alpha   90.00
_cell.angle_beta   90.00
_cell.angle_gamma   90.00
#
_symmetry.space_group_name_H-M   'P 1'
#
loop_
_entity.id
_entity.type
_entity.pdbx_description
1 polymer ?
#
loop_
_entity_poly.entity_id
_entity_poly.type
_entity_poly.pdbx_seq_one_letter_code
_entity_poly.pdbx_strand_id
1 'polypeptide(L)'
;MTKRKVGLGILGLGGRGVNFGGKSFLKNGNFNIVSVCDLQQAKCDAAKAIFGDHVHTYTDINAFLKDPELEAVVVATPDYAHAECAVAVLKAKKHLYLEKPMAQTIEDCDRIIRAWEGSGTVFMVGLELRYCTLMQQTKALIEAGEIGRIRIGTVIDNVSVGGAYFYHNNYRYIHYVKSLVLQKGTHSLDLANWLVDSTPVRVFSSAGLDVFGGNESPEKRCSDCEKANTCPYYMDRNAFKTDYDRIFRERKDLCVYARDCDVSDNSLVLIDYESGARLGYMECHFTPEYTREFMFVGDRGKIEAFYNNEQDFKIKLWKRFEKEPQYFYPPKVEGGHGGGDTGIISDFYSLIEKGKPCMKGVRGARDSAAIAIAAFESEKSGLPVMIPRVEYPTGVEL
;
A
#
# COMPACT_ATOMS: atom_id res chain seq x y z
N MET A 1 -1.06 3.26 -36.31
CA MET A 1 -0.51 4.40 -35.57
C MET A 1 0.07 3.88 -34.28
N THR A 2 1.37 4.06 -34.02
CA THR A 2 1.98 3.74 -32.73
C THR A 2 1.36 4.66 -31.67
N LYS A 3 0.76 4.08 -30.62
CA LYS A 3 0.24 4.87 -29.49
C LYS A 3 1.37 5.72 -28.90
N ARG A 4 1.09 6.99 -28.61
CA ARG A 4 2.01 7.87 -27.89
C ARG A 4 2.31 7.26 -26.52
N LYS A 5 3.59 7.25 -26.13
CA LYS A 5 3.99 6.84 -24.79
C LYS A 5 4.10 8.07 -23.88
N VAL A 6 3.68 7.90 -22.63
CA VAL A 6 3.77 8.93 -21.59
C VAL A 6 5.18 9.00 -21.03
N GLY A 7 5.78 10.17 -20.97
CA GLY A 7 7.07 10.43 -20.32
C GLY A 7 6.94 10.29 -18.80
N LEU A 8 7.54 9.25 -18.22
CA LEU A 8 7.43 8.91 -16.80
C LEU A 8 8.72 9.18 -16.05
N GLY A 9 8.62 9.87 -14.92
CA GLY A 9 9.71 10.02 -13.97
C GLY A 9 9.50 9.18 -12.71
N ILE A 10 10.61 8.77 -12.09
CA ILE A 10 10.60 8.03 -10.82
C ILE A 10 11.21 8.90 -9.74
N LEU A 11 10.46 9.22 -8.69
CA LEU A 11 10.92 9.94 -7.52
C LEU A 11 11.01 8.99 -6.32
N GLY A 12 12.23 8.73 -5.87
CA GLY A 12 12.56 7.72 -4.87
C GLY A 12 12.98 6.39 -5.51
N LEU A 13 14.28 6.13 -5.53
CA LEU A 13 14.91 4.95 -6.13
C LEU A 13 15.18 3.87 -5.10
N GLY A 14 14.16 3.56 -4.30
CA GLY A 14 14.13 2.33 -3.50
C GLY A 14 13.75 1.10 -4.33
N GLY A 15 13.70 -0.07 -3.68
CA GLY A 15 13.30 -1.31 -4.36
C GLY A 15 11.94 -1.22 -5.06
N ARG A 16 10.96 -0.52 -4.47
CA ARG A 16 9.64 -0.32 -5.07
C ARG A 16 9.69 0.65 -6.26
N GLY A 17 10.40 1.78 -6.13
CA GLY A 17 10.56 2.75 -7.21
C GLY A 17 11.18 2.13 -8.46
N VAL A 18 12.28 1.38 -8.34
CA VAL A 18 12.95 0.77 -9.48
C VAL A 18 12.17 -0.41 -10.07
N ASN A 19 11.64 -1.32 -9.23
CA ASN A 19 10.93 -2.50 -9.74
C ASN A 19 9.54 -2.15 -10.26
N PHE A 20 8.71 -1.56 -9.42
CA PHE A 20 7.35 -1.24 -9.81
C PHE A 20 7.31 0.05 -10.63
N GLY A 21 7.80 1.16 -10.09
CA GLY A 21 7.79 2.47 -10.74
C GLY A 21 8.54 2.49 -12.08
N GLY A 22 9.60 1.67 -12.21
CA GLY A 22 10.36 1.57 -13.44
C GLY A 22 9.99 0.36 -14.28
N LYS A 23 10.41 -0.84 -13.86
CA LYS A 23 10.32 -2.06 -14.70
C LYS A 23 8.89 -2.47 -15.03
N SER A 24 7.93 -2.39 -14.06
CA SER A 24 6.55 -2.78 -14.34
C SER A 24 5.85 -1.78 -15.26
N PHE A 25 6.11 -0.47 -15.13
CA PHE A 25 5.60 0.54 -16.05
C PHE A 25 6.18 0.39 -17.46
N LEU A 26 7.48 0.10 -17.61
CA LEU A 26 8.06 -0.21 -18.93
C LEU A 26 7.44 -1.46 -19.55
N LYS A 27 7.21 -2.53 -18.76
CA LYS A 27 6.58 -3.77 -19.24
C LYS A 27 5.16 -3.53 -19.75
N ASN A 28 4.44 -2.54 -19.21
CA ASN A 28 3.12 -2.14 -19.72
C ASN A 28 3.17 -1.61 -21.16
N GLY A 29 4.28 -1.03 -21.58
CA GLY A 29 4.53 -0.59 -22.96
C GLY A 29 4.00 0.80 -23.32
N ASN A 30 3.18 1.42 -22.47
CA ASN A 30 2.60 2.75 -22.70
C ASN A 30 3.38 3.90 -22.07
N PHE A 31 4.47 3.60 -21.36
CA PHE A 31 5.32 4.57 -20.67
C PHE A 31 6.77 4.47 -21.14
N ASN A 32 7.48 5.61 -21.14
CA ASN A 32 8.93 5.67 -21.26
C ASN A 32 9.49 6.29 -19.99
N ILE A 33 10.52 5.67 -19.38
CA ILE A 33 11.23 6.31 -18.29
C ILE A 33 12.13 7.39 -18.89
N VAL A 34 11.84 8.66 -18.59
CA VAL A 34 12.58 9.81 -19.11
C VAL A 34 13.51 10.41 -18.07
N SER A 35 13.14 10.31 -16.78
CA SER A 35 13.96 10.87 -15.71
C SER A 35 13.79 10.10 -14.38
N VAL A 36 14.81 10.20 -13.53
CA VAL A 36 14.83 9.62 -12.19
C VAL A 36 15.39 10.63 -11.18
N CYS A 37 14.86 10.57 -9.94
CA CYS A 37 15.28 11.46 -8.87
C CYS A 37 15.41 10.70 -7.54
N ASP A 38 16.56 10.82 -6.89
CA ASP A 38 16.82 10.34 -5.53
C ASP A 38 17.87 11.25 -4.87
N LEU A 39 17.84 11.39 -3.55
CA LEU A 39 18.84 12.18 -2.82
C LEU A 39 20.26 11.61 -2.97
N GLN A 40 20.39 10.33 -3.29
CA GLN A 40 21.66 9.62 -3.46
C GLN A 40 22.03 9.53 -4.95
N GLN A 41 23.05 10.26 -5.39
CA GLN A 41 23.54 10.23 -6.78
C GLN A 41 23.86 8.81 -7.25
N ALA A 42 24.46 7.99 -6.39
CA ALA A 42 24.78 6.59 -6.72
C ALA A 42 23.56 5.75 -7.12
N LYS A 43 22.38 6.01 -6.54
CA LYS A 43 21.12 5.36 -6.94
C LYS A 43 20.65 5.87 -8.30
N CYS A 44 20.80 7.16 -8.57
CA CYS A 44 20.47 7.74 -9.86
C CYS A 44 21.33 7.14 -10.98
N ASP A 45 22.65 7.01 -10.75
CA ASP A 45 23.59 6.42 -11.71
C ASP A 45 23.29 4.94 -11.97
N ALA A 46 22.99 4.18 -10.90
CA ALA A 46 22.60 2.78 -11.01
C ALA A 46 21.24 2.60 -11.73
N ALA A 47 20.28 3.50 -11.50
CA ALA A 47 19.00 3.48 -12.20
C ALA A 47 19.16 3.82 -13.69
N LYS A 48 20.02 4.79 -14.03
CA LYS A 48 20.37 5.12 -15.42
C LYS A 48 20.98 3.92 -16.14
N ALA A 49 21.87 3.17 -15.48
CA ALA A 49 22.43 1.95 -16.03
C ALA A 49 21.37 0.85 -16.32
N ILE A 50 20.24 0.84 -15.58
CA ILE A 50 19.12 -0.10 -15.78
C ILE A 50 18.19 0.37 -16.92
N PHE A 51 17.85 1.66 -16.95
CA PHE A 51 16.81 2.20 -17.82
C PHE A 51 17.35 2.79 -19.14
N GLY A 52 18.66 3.05 -19.23
CA GLY A 52 19.35 3.53 -20.43
C GLY A 52 19.95 4.93 -20.30
N ASP A 53 20.91 5.21 -21.18
CA ASP A 53 21.67 6.49 -21.17
C ASP A 53 20.83 7.74 -21.46
N HIS A 54 19.67 7.55 -22.08
CA HIS A 54 18.72 8.64 -22.38
C HIS A 54 18.03 9.17 -21.13
N VAL A 55 18.07 8.45 -20.00
CA VAL A 55 17.37 8.85 -18.77
C VAL A 55 18.13 9.97 -18.06
N HIS A 56 17.46 11.09 -17.81
CA HIS A 56 17.97 12.20 -17.03
C HIS A 56 18.00 11.87 -15.53
N THR A 57 19.05 12.30 -14.84
CA THR A 57 19.22 12.01 -13.40
C THR A 57 19.23 13.29 -12.59
N TYR A 58 18.54 13.28 -11.44
CA TYR A 58 18.40 14.43 -10.57
C TYR A 58 18.57 14.04 -9.10
N THR A 59 19.16 14.94 -8.31
CA THR A 59 19.19 14.84 -6.85
C THR A 59 18.34 15.91 -6.16
N ASP A 60 17.75 16.82 -6.95
CA ASP A 60 16.82 17.86 -6.49
C ASP A 60 15.47 17.72 -7.19
N ILE A 61 14.40 17.71 -6.40
CA ILE A 61 13.03 17.53 -6.89
C ILE A 61 12.57 18.69 -7.79
N ASN A 62 13.02 19.93 -7.52
CA ASN A 62 12.57 21.08 -8.29
C ASN A 62 13.23 21.09 -9.70
N ALA A 63 14.46 20.62 -9.81
CA ALA A 63 15.13 20.41 -11.09
C ALA A 63 14.45 19.25 -11.85
N PHE A 64 14.18 18.13 -11.18
CA PHE A 64 13.47 16.98 -11.74
C PHE A 64 12.09 17.35 -12.32
N LEU A 65 11.29 18.12 -11.59
CA LEU A 65 9.94 18.53 -12.03
C LEU A 65 9.93 19.49 -13.22
N LYS A 66 11.07 20.11 -13.55
CA LYS A 66 11.25 20.97 -14.72
C LYS A 66 11.73 20.22 -15.96
N ASP A 67 11.98 18.91 -15.86
CA ASP A 67 12.36 18.10 -17.02
C ASP A 67 11.29 18.23 -18.13
N PRO A 68 11.70 18.62 -19.36
CA PRO A 68 10.77 18.93 -20.46
C PRO A 68 10.03 17.69 -20.98
N GLU A 69 10.57 16.49 -20.81
CA GLU A 69 9.96 15.25 -21.26
C GLU A 69 9.05 14.62 -20.21
N LEU A 70 9.05 15.14 -18.97
CA LEU A 70 8.30 14.61 -17.84
C LEU A 70 6.81 14.98 -17.92
N GLU A 71 5.96 13.97 -17.99
CA GLU A 71 4.48 14.12 -17.99
C GLU A 71 3.84 13.54 -16.74
N ALA A 72 4.35 12.41 -16.26
CA ALA A 72 3.83 11.69 -15.10
C ALA A 72 4.97 11.32 -14.14
N VAL A 73 4.67 11.21 -12.85
CA VAL A 73 5.63 10.85 -11.81
C VAL A 73 5.09 9.70 -10.97
N VAL A 74 5.94 8.69 -10.77
CA VAL A 74 5.75 7.70 -9.69
C VAL A 74 6.52 8.19 -8.48
N VAL A 75 5.83 8.47 -7.38
CA VAL A 75 6.43 8.77 -6.08
C VAL A 75 6.51 7.49 -5.26
N ALA A 76 7.72 7.03 -4.98
CA ALA A 76 8.04 5.82 -4.21
C ALA A 76 9.13 6.10 -3.16
N THR A 77 9.06 7.27 -2.55
CA THR A 77 9.90 7.71 -1.43
C THR A 77 9.48 6.99 -0.13
N PRO A 78 10.21 7.13 0.98
CA PRO A 78 9.70 6.72 2.29
C PRO A 78 8.38 7.43 2.65
N ASP A 79 7.51 6.73 3.40
CA ASP A 79 6.15 7.17 3.74
C ASP A 79 6.07 8.59 4.30
N TYR A 80 7.04 8.99 5.14
CA TYR A 80 7.09 10.33 5.75
C TYR A 80 7.34 11.47 4.74
N ALA A 81 7.85 11.15 3.56
CA ALA A 81 8.13 12.14 2.51
C ALA A 81 7.01 12.21 1.45
N HIS A 82 6.01 11.33 1.50
CA HIS A 82 4.97 11.24 0.48
C HIS A 82 4.24 12.56 0.28
N ALA A 83 3.84 13.23 1.36
CA ALA A 83 3.03 14.44 1.28
C ALA A 83 3.75 15.59 0.56
N GLU A 84 5.00 15.87 0.94
CA GLU A 84 5.79 16.93 0.30
C GLU A 84 6.04 16.64 -1.18
N CYS A 85 6.43 15.39 -1.49
CA CYS A 85 6.68 14.96 -2.86
C CYS A 85 5.41 15.03 -3.72
N ALA A 86 4.28 14.50 -3.22
CA ALA A 86 3.01 14.50 -3.95
C ALA A 86 2.51 15.93 -4.23
N VAL A 87 2.54 16.81 -3.22
CA VAL A 87 2.14 18.21 -3.37
C VAL A 87 3.02 18.92 -4.39
N ALA A 88 4.34 18.69 -4.39
CA ALA A 88 5.25 19.29 -5.37
C ALA A 88 4.94 18.83 -6.80
N VAL A 89 4.72 17.53 -7.01
CA VAL A 89 4.33 16.95 -8.32
C VAL A 89 3.03 17.54 -8.83
N LEU A 90 1.99 17.61 -7.99
CA LEU A 90 0.67 18.14 -8.36
C LEU A 90 0.72 19.64 -8.68
N LYS A 91 1.47 20.44 -7.90
CA LYS A 91 1.71 21.86 -8.18
C LYS A 91 2.47 22.09 -9.50
N ALA A 92 3.37 21.17 -9.86
CA ALA A 92 4.05 21.18 -11.15
C ALA A 92 3.15 20.70 -12.32
N LYS A 93 1.87 20.39 -12.04
CA LYS A 93 0.88 19.91 -13.01
C LYS A 93 1.32 18.64 -13.75
N LYS A 94 1.99 17.73 -13.05
CA LYS A 94 2.32 16.40 -13.56
C LYS A 94 1.31 15.38 -13.06
N HIS A 95 0.96 14.37 -13.87
CA HIS A 95 0.18 13.24 -13.41
C HIS A 95 0.92 12.51 -12.30
N LEU A 96 0.21 12.06 -11.27
CA LEU A 96 0.81 11.47 -10.08
C LEU A 96 0.32 10.04 -9.85
N TYR A 97 1.26 9.10 -9.79
CA TYR A 97 1.10 7.83 -9.13
C TYR A 97 1.86 7.87 -7.80
N LEU A 98 1.15 7.81 -6.69
CA LEU A 98 1.72 7.84 -5.34
C LEU A 98 1.69 6.44 -4.72
N GLU A 99 2.81 5.93 -4.23
CA GLU A 99 2.83 4.71 -3.45
C GLU A 99 2.03 4.86 -2.14
N LYS A 100 1.52 3.74 -1.65
CA LYS A 100 0.82 3.70 -0.37
C LYS A 100 1.82 3.68 0.81
N PRO A 101 1.41 4.15 2.02
CA PRO A 101 0.17 4.86 2.34
C PRO A 101 0.15 6.27 1.74
N MET A 102 -1.02 6.88 1.62
CA MET A 102 -1.14 8.23 1.04
C MET A 102 -0.27 9.25 1.77
N ALA A 103 -0.34 9.29 3.10
CA ALA A 103 0.52 10.07 3.99
C ALA A 103 0.49 9.50 5.42
N GLN A 104 1.27 10.11 6.33
CA GLN A 104 1.34 9.69 7.75
C GLN A 104 0.42 10.50 8.68
N THR A 105 -0.25 11.53 8.18
CA THR A 105 -1.26 12.30 8.92
C THR A 105 -2.49 12.54 8.05
N ILE A 106 -3.66 12.72 8.70
CA ILE A 106 -4.90 13.03 7.98
C ILE A 106 -4.77 14.39 7.31
N GLU A 107 -4.17 15.36 7.98
CA GLU A 107 -3.92 16.71 7.47
C GLU A 107 -3.08 16.69 6.19
N ASP A 108 -2.09 15.81 6.12
CA ASP A 108 -1.25 15.64 4.94
C ASP A 108 -2.01 14.95 3.80
N CYS A 109 -2.84 13.94 4.08
CA CYS A 109 -3.74 13.37 3.09
C CYS A 109 -4.65 14.44 2.48
N ASP A 110 -5.27 15.27 3.33
CA ASP A 110 -6.17 16.34 2.90
C ASP A 110 -5.39 17.46 2.17
N ARG A 111 -4.13 17.72 2.53
CA ARG A 111 -3.23 18.66 1.82
C ARG A 111 -2.91 18.18 0.41
N ILE A 112 -2.68 16.88 0.22
CA ILE A 112 -2.46 16.28 -1.11
C ILE A 112 -3.73 16.44 -1.96
N ILE A 113 -4.91 16.15 -1.41
CA ILE A 113 -6.18 16.28 -2.11
C ILE A 113 -6.41 17.73 -2.55
N ARG A 114 -6.21 18.72 -1.66
CA ARG A 114 -6.30 20.13 -2.01
C ARG A 114 -5.31 20.57 -3.08
N ALA A 115 -4.09 20.02 -3.08
CA ALA A 115 -3.11 20.31 -4.13
C ALA A 115 -3.50 19.73 -5.48
N TRP A 116 -4.25 18.62 -5.47
CA TRP A 116 -4.80 18.03 -6.68
C TRP A 116 -5.97 18.83 -7.25
N GLU A 117 -6.77 19.48 -6.40
CA GLU A 117 -7.85 20.37 -6.82
C GLU A 117 -7.36 21.42 -7.82
N GLY A 118 -8.02 21.52 -8.97
CA GLY A 118 -7.63 22.47 -10.01
C GLY A 118 -6.31 22.22 -10.70
N SER A 119 -5.59 21.12 -10.39
CA SER A 119 -4.35 20.75 -11.10
C SER A 119 -4.60 20.34 -12.54
N GLY A 120 -5.77 19.77 -12.83
CA GLY A 120 -6.11 19.18 -14.13
C GLY A 120 -5.36 17.86 -14.42
N THR A 121 -4.73 17.26 -13.40
CA THR A 121 -3.92 16.06 -13.55
C THR A 121 -4.65 14.81 -13.07
N VAL A 122 -4.21 13.64 -13.52
CA VAL A 122 -4.61 12.36 -12.93
C VAL A 122 -3.79 12.13 -11.67
N PHE A 123 -4.45 11.76 -10.59
CA PHE A 123 -3.85 11.33 -9.35
C PHE A 123 -4.36 9.93 -8.99
N MET A 124 -3.43 9.02 -8.73
CA MET A 124 -3.72 7.63 -8.33
C MET A 124 -2.80 7.22 -7.19
N VAL A 125 -3.34 6.46 -6.24
CA VAL A 125 -2.55 5.87 -5.14
C VAL A 125 -2.43 4.36 -5.34
N GLY A 126 -1.28 3.79 -5.01
CA GLY A 126 -0.90 2.40 -5.18
C GLY A 126 -1.73 1.42 -4.35
N LEU A 127 -3.00 1.22 -4.73
CA LEU A 127 -3.95 0.30 -4.11
C LEU A 127 -4.23 -0.89 -5.05
N GLU A 128 -3.17 -1.57 -5.45
CA GLU A 128 -3.14 -2.58 -6.51
C GLU A 128 -4.09 -3.76 -6.25
N LEU A 129 -4.33 -4.10 -4.98
CA LEU A 129 -5.16 -5.26 -4.63
C LEU A 129 -6.62 -5.14 -5.10
N ARG A 130 -7.13 -3.94 -5.37
CA ARG A 130 -8.44 -3.77 -6.01
C ARG A 130 -8.52 -4.40 -7.40
N TYR A 131 -7.38 -4.54 -8.10
CA TYR A 131 -7.27 -5.10 -9.44
C TYR A 131 -6.98 -6.61 -9.44
N CYS A 132 -6.80 -7.23 -8.27
CA CYS A 132 -6.65 -8.67 -8.11
C CYS A 132 -7.97 -9.39 -8.46
N THR A 133 -7.90 -10.50 -9.20
CA THR A 133 -9.07 -11.26 -9.66
C THR A 133 -9.98 -11.71 -8.53
N LEU A 134 -9.42 -12.10 -7.38
CA LEU A 134 -10.17 -12.42 -6.16
C LEU A 134 -11.06 -11.26 -5.74
N MET A 135 -10.49 -10.05 -5.63
CA MET A 135 -11.21 -8.89 -5.10
C MET A 135 -12.20 -8.34 -6.10
N GLN A 136 -11.89 -8.37 -7.40
CA GLN A 136 -12.82 -8.01 -8.46
C GLN A 136 -14.06 -8.92 -8.47
N GLN A 137 -13.87 -10.23 -8.37
CA GLN A 137 -14.99 -11.17 -8.32
C GLN A 137 -15.79 -11.05 -7.01
N THR A 138 -15.12 -10.85 -5.87
CA THR A 138 -15.79 -10.61 -4.59
C THR A 138 -16.67 -9.36 -4.65
N LYS A 139 -16.13 -8.25 -5.20
CA LYS A 139 -16.87 -7.00 -5.38
C LYS A 139 -18.08 -7.19 -6.30
N ALA A 140 -17.91 -7.87 -7.44
CA ALA A 140 -18.99 -8.14 -8.36
C ALA A 140 -20.15 -8.93 -7.72
N LEU A 141 -19.86 -9.93 -6.89
CA LEU A 141 -20.88 -10.69 -6.15
C LEU A 141 -21.62 -9.82 -5.13
N ILE A 142 -20.90 -8.93 -4.43
CA ILE A 142 -21.51 -7.98 -3.49
C ILE A 142 -22.41 -6.98 -4.22
N GLU A 143 -21.94 -6.41 -5.34
CA GLU A 143 -22.71 -5.45 -6.17
C GLU A 143 -23.93 -6.09 -6.84
N ALA A 144 -23.85 -7.38 -7.15
CA ALA A 144 -25.02 -8.16 -7.61
C ALA A 144 -26.08 -8.39 -6.50
N GLY A 145 -25.78 -7.95 -5.27
CA GLY A 145 -26.71 -8.06 -4.13
C GLY A 145 -26.79 -9.47 -3.52
N GLU A 146 -25.85 -10.35 -3.81
CA GLU A 146 -25.86 -11.75 -3.41
C GLU A 146 -25.92 -11.93 -1.87
N ILE A 147 -25.31 -11.01 -1.11
CA ILE A 147 -25.38 -11.02 0.36
C ILE A 147 -26.25 -9.89 0.93
N GLY A 148 -26.81 -9.05 0.06
CA GLY A 148 -27.53 -7.84 0.46
C GLY A 148 -26.61 -6.77 1.04
N ARG A 149 -27.13 -5.93 1.93
CA ARG A 149 -26.36 -4.86 2.55
C ARG A 149 -25.45 -5.40 3.65
N ILE A 150 -24.16 -5.15 3.56
CA ILE A 150 -23.17 -5.55 4.59
C ILE A 150 -23.49 -4.86 5.92
N ARG A 151 -23.49 -5.65 7.00
CA ARG A 151 -23.80 -5.21 8.37
C ARG A 151 -22.63 -5.38 9.33
N ILE A 152 -21.90 -6.48 9.18
CA ILE A 152 -20.75 -6.80 10.02
C ILE A 152 -19.74 -7.62 9.21
N GLY A 153 -18.47 -7.54 9.57
CA GLY A 153 -17.44 -8.36 8.95
C GLY A 153 -16.13 -8.34 9.72
N THR A 154 -15.22 -9.17 9.25
CA THR A 154 -13.85 -9.23 9.74
C THR A 154 -12.88 -9.27 8.56
N VAL A 155 -11.73 -8.66 8.75
CA VAL A 155 -10.59 -8.70 7.83
C VAL A 155 -9.35 -9.07 8.63
N ILE A 156 -8.58 -10.04 8.14
CA ILE A 156 -7.41 -10.58 8.82
C ILE A 156 -6.21 -10.49 7.88
N ASP A 157 -5.11 -9.93 8.36
CA ASP A 157 -3.80 -9.94 7.72
C ASP A 157 -2.83 -10.79 8.55
N ASN A 158 -2.52 -11.98 8.07
CA ASN A 158 -1.47 -12.83 8.58
C ASN A 158 -0.17 -12.53 7.82
N VAL A 159 0.87 -12.03 8.51
CA VAL A 159 2.08 -11.50 7.88
C VAL A 159 3.31 -12.25 8.36
N SER A 160 3.60 -13.42 7.76
CA SER A 160 4.75 -14.27 8.13
C SER A 160 6.12 -13.64 7.88
N VAL A 161 6.17 -12.58 7.08
CA VAL A 161 7.42 -11.88 6.73
C VAL A 161 7.75 -10.71 7.68
N GLY A 162 7.05 -10.58 8.81
CA GLY A 162 7.20 -9.48 9.75
C GLY A 162 8.64 -9.24 10.17
N GLY A 163 9.34 -10.25 10.69
CA GLY A 163 10.74 -10.16 11.06
C GLY A 163 11.62 -9.73 9.89
N ALA A 164 11.55 -10.49 8.78
CA ALA A 164 12.44 -10.31 7.63
C ALA A 164 12.22 -9.00 6.88
N TYR A 165 10.97 -8.53 6.78
CA TYR A 165 10.66 -7.33 6.00
C TYR A 165 10.61 -6.06 6.84
N PHE A 166 10.06 -6.11 8.05
CA PHE A 166 9.82 -4.92 8.86
C PHE A 166 10.87 -4.76 9.96
N TYR A 167 11.03 -5.74 10.85
CA TYR A 167 11.83 -5.58 12.08
C TYR A 167 13.34 -5.68 11.88
N HIS A 168 13.83 -6.29 10.83
CA HIS A 168 15.24 -6.18 10.42
C HIS A 168 15.58 -4.84 9.77
N ASN A 169 14.57 -4.00 9.47
CA ASN A 169 14.71 -2.75 8.75
C ASN A 169 14.16 -1.55 9.55
N ASN A 170 14.16 -0.37 8.96
CA ASN A 170 13.69 0.86 9.60
C ASN A 170 12.17 0.88 9.89
N TYR A 171 11.40 -0.04 9.33
CA TYR A 171 9.95 -0.13 9.57
C TYR A 171 9.59 -0.48 11.02
N ARG A 172 10.58 -0.87 11.84
CA ARG A 172 10.45 -1.10 13.27
C ARG A 172 10.35 0.19 14.11
N TYR A 173 10.47 1.37 13.47
CA TYR A 173 10.47 2.66 14.14
C TYR A 173 9.21 3.47 13.83
N ILE A 174 8.52 3.95 14.86
CA ILE A 174 7.34 4.83 14.77
C ILE A 174 7.65 6.08 13.94
N HIS A 175 8.83 6.70 14.12
CA HIS A 175 9.22 7.88 13.37
C HIS A 175 9.38 7.62 11.86
N TYR A 176 9.55 6.36 11.45
CA TYR A 176 9.69 5.99 10.03
C TYR A 176 8.36 5.65 9.38
N VAL A 177 7.49 4.87 10.05
CA VAL A 177 6.23 4.36 9.48
C VAL A 177 4.96 4.73 10.23
N LYS A 178 5.05 5.33 11.41
CA LYS A 178 3.96 5.57 12.37
C LYS A 178 3.39 4.27 12.96
N SER A 179 2.87 3.35 12.13
CA SER A 179 2.43 2.01 12.52
C SER A 179 2.47 1.04 11.34
N LEU A 180 2.46 -0.27 11.60
CA LEU A 180 2.35 -1.27 10.54
C LEU A 180 0.93 -1.33 9.99
N VAL A 181 -0.10 -1.02 10.77
CA VAL A 181 -1.48 -0.83 10.27
C VAL A 181 -1.51 0.23 9.17
N LEU A 182 -0.76 1.33 9.31
CA LEU A 182 -0.65 2.34 8.25
C LEU A 182 0.20 1.84 7.08
N GLN A 183 1.39 1.31 7.35
CA GLN A 183 2.34 0.93 6.30
C GLN A 183 1.89 -0.32 5.52
N LYS A 184 1.30 -1.33 6.20
CA LYS A 184 0.91 -2.62 5.60
C LYS A 184 -0.60 -2.79 5.52
N GLY A 185 -1.31 -2.46 6.60
CA GLY A 185 -2.76 -2.66 6.72
C GLY A 185 -3.59 -1.83 5.76
N THR A 186 -3.09 -0.69 5.26
CA THR A 186 -3.83 0.17 4.31
C THR A 186 -4.35 -0.56 3.08
N HIS A 187 -3.68 -1.58 2.57
CA HIS A 187 -4.21 -2.41 1.49
C HIS A 187 -5.52 -3.12 1.85
N SER A 188 -5.56 -3.75 3.02
CA SER A 188 -6.73 -4.52 3.47
C SER A 188 -7.85 -3.61 3.98
N LEU A 189 -7.49 -2.49 4.60
CA LEU A 189 -8.44 -1.45 5.01
C LEU A 189 -9.08 -0.77 3.80
N ASP A 190 -8.31 -0.54 2.73
CA ASP A 190 -8.83 -0.03 1.47
C ASP A 190 -9.83 -1.00 0.82
N LEU A 191 -9.49 -2.28 0.76
CA LEU A 191 -10.40 -3.32 0.27
C LEU A 191 -11.67 -3.40 1.12
N ALA A 192 -11.55 -3.31 2.45
CA ALA A 192 -12.70 -3.29 3.35
C ALA A 192 -13.64 -2.12 3.04
N ASN A 193 -13.10 -0.90 2.93
CA ASN A 193 -13.87 0.29 2.57
C ASN A 193 -14.54 0.15 1.20
N TRP A 194 -13.81 -0.35 0.20
CA TRP A 194 -14.31 -0.54 -1.16
C TRP A 194 -15.43 -1.59 -1.24
N LEU A 195 -15.30 -2.70 -0.47
CA LEU A 195 -16.31 -3.77 -0.45
C LEU A 195 -17.56 -3.36 0.33
N VAL A 196 -17.40 -2.65 1.47
CA VAL A 196 -18.52 -2.11 2.27
C VAL A 196 -19.23 -0.96 1.55
N ASP A 197 -18.51 -0.24 0.70
CA ASP A 197 -18.97 0.96 -0.03
C ASP A 197 -19.57 2.02 0.91
N SER A 198 -18.83 2.37 1.96
CA SER A 198 -19.26 3.36 2.96
C SER A 198 -18.06 4.07 3.60
N THR A 199 -18.27 5.28 4.09
CA THR A 199 -17.26 6.10 4.76
C THR A 199 -17.04 5.62 6.19
N PRO A 200 -15.79 5.37 6.64
CA PRO A 200 -15.48 5.08 8.03
C PRO A 200 -15.65 6.35 8.88
N VAL A 201 -16.20 6.19 10.10
CA VAL A 201 -16.52 7.34 10.97
C VAL A 201 -15.88 7.28 12.34
N ARG A 202 -15.60 6.08 12.86
CA ARG A 202 -15.02 5.89 14.20
C ARG A 202 -14.17 4.65 14.24
N VAL A 203 -13.06 4.73 14.98
CA VAL A 203 -12.11 3.61 15.16
C VAL A 203 -11.80 3.44 16.64
N PHE A 204 -11.68 2.19 17.07
CA PHE A 204 -11.04 1.80 18.32
C PHE A 204 -9.98 0.75 18.04
N SER A 205 -8.78 0.87 18.65
CA SER A 205 -7.67 -0.04 18.44
C SER A 205 -7.03 -0.48 19.75
N SER A 206 -6.60 -1.74 19.75
CA SER A 206 -5.69 -2.31 20.76
C SER A 206 -4.54 -3.00 20.03
N ALA A 207 -3.31 -2.70 20.41
CA ALA A 207 -2.12 -3.21 19.74
C ALA A 207 -1.01 -3.51 20.76
N GLY A 208 -0.06 -4.34 20.37
CA GLY A 208 1.07 -4.73 21.21
C GLY A 208 2.36 -4.94 20.44
N LEU A 209 3.47 -4.90 21.12
CA LEU A 209 4.79 -5.34 20.68
C LEU A 209 5.19 -6.53 21.54
N ASP A 210 4.76 -7.73 21.13
CA ASP A 210 4.72 -8.92 21.99
C ASP A 210 5.77 -9.97 21.62
N VAL A 211 6.21 -10.02 20.37
CA VAL A 211 7.16 -11.02 19.85
C VAL A 211 8.47 -10.36 19.43
N PHE A 212 8.40 -9.25 18.74
CA PHE A 212 9.58 -8.47 18.39
C PHE A 212 9.91 -7.44 19.49
N GLY A 213 11.06 -6.77 19.37
CA GLY A 213 11.55 -5.95 20.45
C GLY A 213 12.12 -6.78 21.62
N GLY A 214 12.62 -6.12 22.64
CA GLY A 214 13.20 -6.79 23.81
C GLY A 214 14.40 -6.03 24.38
N ASN A 215 15.44 -6.75 24.81
CA ASN A 215 16.57 -6.14 25.54
C ASN A 215 17.89 -6.16 24.75
N GLU A 216 17.91 -6.67 23.53
CA GLU A 216 19.14 -6.71 22.73
C GLU A 216 19.57 -5.29 22.31
N SER A 217 20.87 -5.13 22.02
CA SER A 217 21.40 -3.82 21.59
C SER A 217 20.79 -3.38 20.25
N PRO A 218 20.47 -2.09 20.06
CA PRO A 218 20.08 -1.53 18.77
C PRO A 218 21.10 -1.74 17.65
N GLU A 219 22.37 -1.86 18.01
CA GLU A 219 23.47 -2.04 17.05
C GLU A 219 23.69 -3.50 16.69
N LYS A 220 23.07 -4.44 17.41
CA LYS A 220 23.21 -5.86 17.16
C LYS A 220 22.72 -6.23 15.75
N ARG A 221 23.53 -7.03 15.05
CA ARG A 221 23.28 -7.52 13.69
C ARG A 221 23.17 -9.03 13.66
N CYS A 222 22.42 -9.55 12.70
CA CYS A 222 22.43 -11.00 12.44
C CYS A 222 23.79 -11.50 11.98
N SER A 223 24.53 -10.71 11.20
CA SER A 223 25.87 -11.03 10.70
C SER A 223 26.88 -11.34 11.81
N ASP A 224 26.73 -10.74 12.97
CA ASP A 224 27.65 -10.86 14.10
C ASP A 224 27.03 -11.59 15.30
N CYS A 225 25.90 -12.30 15.08
CA CYS A 225 25.10 -12.88 16.15
C CYS A 225 25.55 -14.30 16.50
N GLU A 226 25.95 -14.54 17.74
CA GLU A 226 26.31 -15.87 18.25
C GLU A 226 25.12 -16.86 18.22
N LYS A 227 23.89 -16.35 18.22
CA LYS A 227 22.66 -17.15 18.15
C LYS A 227 22.18 -17.45 16.73
N ALA A 228 23.00 -17.19 15.68
CA ALA A 228 22.61 -17.32 14.29
C ALA A 228 21.97 -18.69 13.96
N ASN A 229 22.53 -19.78 14.51
CA ASN A 229 22.08 -21.15 14.24
C ASN A 229 20.78 -21.56 14.96
N THR A 230 20.31 -20.76 15.93
CA THR A 230 19.15 -21.10 16.77
C THR A 230 18.05 -20.05 16.71
N CYS A 231 18.34 -18.87 16.14
CA CYS A 231 17.38 -17.79 16.05
C CYS A 231 16.37 -18.03 14.91
N PRO A 232 15.06 -18.10 15.19
CA PRO A 232 14.05 -18.33 14.13
C PRO A 232 13.94 -17.17 13.14
N TYR A 233 14.43 -15.99 13.51
CA TYR A 233 14.44 -14.79 12.67
C TYR A 233 15.84 -14.44 12.14
N TYR A 234 16.79 -15.39 12.15
CA TYR A 234 18.11 -15.12 11.59
C TYR A 234 18.00 -14.75 10.11
N MET A 235 18.65 -13.66 9.73
CA MET A 235 18.75 -13.22 8.33
C MET A 235 20.19 -13.30 7.85
N ASP A 236 20.45 -14.16 6.88
CA ASP A 236 21.74 -14.16 6.17
C ASP A 236 21.78 -12.99 5.18
N ARG A 237 22.51 -11.94 5.55
CA ARG A 237 22.71 -10.78 4.67
C ARG A 237 23.45 -11.16 3.38
N ASN A 238 24.28 -12.21 3.38
CA ASN A 238 25.00 -12.67 2.20
C ASN A 238 24.08 -13.36 1.17
N ALA A 239 22.86 -13.73 1.55
CA ALA A 239 21.84 -14.19 0.62
C ALA A 239 21.40 -13.11 -0.38
N PHE A 240 21.56 -11.81 -0.04
CA PHE A 240 21.26 -10.68 -0.92
C PHE A 240 22.46 -10.30 -1.78
N LYS A 241 22.77 -11.12 -2.79
CA LYS A 241 24.02 -11.02 -3.58
C LYS A 241 23.94 -10.09 -4.77
N THR A 242 22.76 -9.64 -5.19
CA THR A 242 22.61 -8.81 -6.38
C THR A 242 22.94 -7.36 -6.09
N ASP A 243 23.53 -6.65 -7.06
CA ASP A 243 23.74 -5.19 -6.97
C ASP A 243 22.42 -4.44 -6.75
N TYR A 244 21.34 -4.98 -7.31
CA TYR A 244 19.98 -4.47 -7.07
C TYR A 244 19.61 -4.49 -5.59
N ASP A 245 19.83 -5.60 -4.89
CA ASP A 245 19.49 -5.69 -3.45
C ASP A 245 20.37 -4.78 -2.60
N ARG A 246 21.65 -4.64 -2.96
CA ARG A 246 22.59 -3.80 -2.22
C ARG A 246 22.31 -2.31 -2.40
N ILE A 247 22.03 -1.87 -3.62
CA ILE A 247 21.88 -0.45 -3.97
C ILE A 247 20.45 0.05 -3.68
N PHE A 248 19.43 -0.70 -4.09
CA PHE A 248 18.06 -0.20 -4.08
C PHE A 248 17.20 -0.69 -2.91
N ARG A 249 17.45 -1.89 -2.39
CA ARG A 249 16.65 -2.40 -1.25
C ARG A 249 17.21 -2.00 0.10
N GLU A 250 18.52 -1.77 0.20
CA GLU A 250 19.23 -1.39 1.45
C GLU A 250 18.82 -2.27 2.66
N ARG A 251 18.59 -3.56 2.43
CA ARG A 251 18.14 -4.46 3.49
C ARG A 251 19.16 -4.48 4.63
N LYS A 252 18.64 -4.24 5.82
CA LYS A 252 19.40 -4.31 7.05
C LYS A 252 19.19 -5.66 7.72
N ASP A 253 20.12 -6.06 8.56
CA ASP A 253 20.06 -7.26 9.38
C ASP A 253 20.06 -6.89 10.88
N LEU A 254 19.33 -5.81 11.22
CA LEU A 254 19.14 -5.38 12.61
C LEU A 254 18.49 -6.49 13.43
N CYS A 255 18.92 -6.68 14.69
CA CYS A 255 18.30 -7.69 15.53
C CYS A 255 16.82 -7.33 15.78
N VAL A 256 15.92 -8.24 15.49
CA VAL A 256 14.46 -8.03 15.70
C VAL A 256 14.08 -7.91 17.18
N TYR A 257 14.94 -8.37 18.08
CA TYR A 257 14.76 -8.31 19.54
C TYR A 257 15.46 -7.10 20.19
N ALA A 258 15.83 -6.10 19.41
CA ALA A 258 16.49 -4.93 19.94
C ALA A 258 15.51 -4.00 20.68
N ARG A 259 16.01 -3.35 21.74
CA ARG A 259 15.20 -2.49 22.64
C ARG A 259 14.69 -1.19 22.00
N ASP A 260 15.15 -0.86 20.81
CA ASP A 260 14.73 0.32 20.05
C ASP A 260 13.58 0.04 19.06
N CYS A 261 13.06 -1.20 18.99
CA CYS A 261 11.81 -1.45 18.31
C CYS A 261 10.67 -0.82 19.10
N ASP A 262 9.88 0.04 18.47
CA ASP A 262 8.80 0.79 19.11
C ASP A 262 7.45 0.69 18.36
N VAL A 263 7.41 0.00 17.23
CA VAL A 263 6.19 -0.24 16.44
C VAL A 263 5.53 -1.54 16.90
N SER A 264 4.21 -1.53 17.09
CA SER A 264 3.41 -2.71 17.45
C SER A 264 3.50 -3.79 16.38
N ASP A 265 3.65 -5.06 16.77
CA ASP A 265 3.76 -6.22 15.86
C ASP A 265 2.44 -6.97 15.67
N ASN A 266 1.40 -6.57 16.38
CA ASN A 266 0.03 -7.03 16.21
C ASN A 266 -0.98 -5.94 16.59
N SER A 267 -2.16 -5.99 15.98
CA SER A 267 -3.22 -5.00 16.21
C SER A 267 -4.61 -5.57 15.98
N LEU A 268 -5.56 -5.14 16.81
CA LEU A 268 -7.00 -5.36 16.63
C LEU A 268 -7.68 -4.00 16.51
N VAL A 269 -8.40 -3.79 15.42
CA VAL A 269 -9.06 -2.51 15.10
C VAL A 269 -10.54 -2.73 14.87
N LEU A 270 -11.39 -1.97 15.56
CA LEU A 270 -12.83 -1.91 15.32
C LEU A 270 -13.16 -0.64 14.54
N ILE A 271 -13.98 -0.77 13.49
CA ILE A 271 -14.30 0.31 12.56
C ILE A 271 -15.81 0.42 12.42
N ASP A 272 -16.36 1.59 12.69
CA ASP A 272 -17.76 1.92 12.40
C ASP A 272 -17.86 2.73 11.11
N TYR A 273 -18.90 2.45 10.31
CA TYR A 273 -19.17 3.11 9.04
C TYR A 273 -20.49 3.90 9.06
N GLU A 274 -20.60 4.95 8.23
CA GLU A 274 -21.84 5.75 8.08
C GLU A 274 -23.06 4.90 7.74
N SER A 275 -22.87 3.81 6.97
CA SER A 275 -23.95 2.87 6.62
C SER A 275 -24.49 2.08 7.83
N GLY A 276 -23.86 2.21 9.00
CA GLY A 276 -24.11 1.40 10.19
C GLY A 276 -23.42 0.03 10.15
N ALA A 277 -22.61 -0.26 9.14
CA ALA A 277 -21.75 -1.45 9.12
C ALA A 277 -20.63 -1.31 10.18
N ARG A 278 -20.16 -2.45 10.68
CA ARG A 278 -19.07 -2.56 11.67
C ARG A 278 -18.10 -3.64 11.25
N LEU A 279 -16.81 -3.32 11.24
CA LEU A 279 -15.77 -4.29 10.90
C LEU A 279 -14.75 -4.42 12.02
N GLY A 280 -14.25 -5.66 12.21
CA GLY A 280 -13.01 -5.95 12.91
C GLY A 280 -11.88 -6.13 11.91
N TYR A 281 -10.74 -5.51 12.15
CA TYR A 281 -9.50 -5.75 11.44
C TYR A 281 -8.45 -6.30 12.40
N MET A 282 -7.79 -7.38 12.01
CA MET A 282 -6.66 -7.97 12.73
C MET A 282 -5.43 -7.98 11.83
N GLU A 283 -4.30 -7.54 12.37
CA GLU A 283 -2.99 -7.64 11.74
C GLU A 283 -1.99 -8.28 12.70
N CYS A 284 -1.25 -9.30 12.22
CA CYS A 284 -0.24 -9.97 13.02
C CYS A 284 1.01 -10.25 12.19
N HIS A 285 2.17 -9.78 12.64
CA HIS A 285 3.44 -9.82 11.90
C HIS A 285 4.35 -11.01 12.25
N PHE A 286 3.86 -11.97 13.03
CA PHE A 286 4.61 -13.16 13.45
C PHE A 286 3.83 -14.47 13.22
N THR A 287 2.88 -14.47 12.29
CA THR A 287 2.15 -15.68 11.88
C THR A 287 3.03 -16.62 11.06
N PRO A 288 2.75 -17.94 11.05
CA PRO A 288 3.50 -18.90 10.27
C PRO A 288 3.25 -18.80 8.76
N GLU A 289 2.10 -18.27 8.33
CA GLU A 289 1.70 -18.12 6.94
C GLU A 289 1.46 -16.66 6.55
N TYR A 290 1.45 -16.41 5.23
CA TYR A 290 1.09 -15.11 4.65
C TYR A 290 -0.26 -15.24 3.96
N THR A 291 -1.32 -14.79 4.65
CA THR A 291 -2.70 -14.83 4.13
C THR A 291 -3.44 -13.53 4.40
N ARG A 292 -4.52 -13.32 3.65
CA ARG A 292 -5.54 -12.32 3.96
C ARG A 292 -6.90 -12.99 3.90
N GLU A 293 -7.71 -12.71 4.89
CA GLU A 293 -9.04 -13.28 5.00
C GLU A 293 -10.07 -12.15 5.14
N PHE A 294 -11.11 -12.24 4.34
CA PHE A 294 -12.21 -11.28 4.34
C PHE A 294 -13.50 -12.04 4.57
N MET A 295 -14.26 -11.65 5.57
CA MET A 295 -15.59 -12.18 5.84
C MET A 295 -16.59 -11.05 6.03
N PHE A 296 -17.64 -11.04 5.22
CA PHE A 296 -18.72 -10.06 5.34
C PHE A 296 -20.06 -10.74 5.46
N VAL A 297 -20.87 -10.29 6.42
CA VAL A 297 -22.24 -10.74 6.63
C VAL A 297 -23.19 -9.61 6.30
N GLY A 298 -24.02 -9.85 5.33
CA GLY A 298 -25.12 -8.97 4.95
C GLY A 298 -26.47 -9.48 5.44
N ASP A 299 -27.53 -8.75 5.10
CA ASP A 299 -28.89 -9.12 5.49
C ASP A 299 -29.48 -10.27 4.64
N ARG A 300 -28.81 -10.69 3.56
CA ARG A 300 -29.22 -11.79 2.67
C ARG A 300 -28.25 -12.95 2.61
N GLY A 301 -27.04 -12.81 3.15
CA GLY A 301 -26.04 -13.87 3.08
C GLY A 301 -24.70 -13.48 3.69
N LYS A 302 -23.72 -14.35 3.48
CA LYS A 302 -22.34 -14.17 3.93
C LYS A 302 -21.40 -14.48 2.77
N ILE A 303 -20.31 -13.71 2.64
CA ILE A 303 -19.21 -13.96 1.71
C ILE A 303 -17.90 -14.05 2.48
N GLU A 304 -17.05 -15.00 2.12
CA GLU A 304 -15.70 -15.17 2.60
C GLU A 304 -14.77 -15.18 1.39
N ALA A 305 -13.68 -14.40 1.44
CA ALA A 305 -12.65 -14.38 0.39
C ALA A 305 -11.28 -14.65 1.04
N PHE A 306 -10.57 -15.61 0.49
CA PHE A 306 -9.24 -16.04 0.95
C PHE A 306 -8.17 -15.70 -0.09
N TYR A 307 -7.12 -15.01 0.35
CA TYR A 307 -5.96 -14.60 -0.43
C TYR A 307 -4.69 -15.19 0.16
N ASN A 308 -3.81 -15.71 -0.70
CA ASN A 308 -2.41 -15.98 -0.39
C ASN A 308 -1.50 -15.58 -1.56
N ASN A 309 -0.19 -15.60 -1.35
CA ASN A 309 0.78 -15.23 -2.39
C ASN A 309 0.86 -16.24 -3.54
N GLU A 310 0.50 -17.48 -3.29
CA GLU A 310 0.43 -18.57 -4.27
C GLU A 310 -0.79 -18.45 -5.20
N GLN A 311 -1.66 -17.46 -4.91
CA GLN A 311 -2.93 -17.22 -5.61
C GLN A 311 -3.88 -18.43 -5.58
N ASP A 312 -3.91 -19.18 -4.47
CA ASP A 312 -4.92 -20.19 -4.24
C ASP A 312 -6.22 -19.53 -3.76
N PHE A 313 -6.72 -18.65 -4.62
CA PHE A 313 -7.86 -17.80 -4.33
C PHE A 313 -9.15 -18.60 -4.21
N LYS A 314 -9.93 -18.28 -3.20
CA LYS A 314 -11.21 -18.93 -2.94
C LYS A 314 -12.23 -17.92 -2.43
N ILE A 315 -13.43 -17.95 -3.00
CA ILE A 315 -14.58 -17.23 -2.49
C ILE A 315 -15.61 -18.28 -2.07
N LYS A 316 -16.19 -18.11 -0.87
CA LYS A 316 -17.30 -18.88 -0.38
C LYS A 316 -18.48 -17.95 -0.16
N LEU A 317 -19.54 -18.18 -0.88
CA LEU A 317 -20.78 -17.41 -0.82
C LEU A 317 -21.88 -18.29 -0.19
N TRP A 318 -22.48 -17.80 0.88
CA TRP A 318 -23.58 -18.48 1.56
C TRP A 318 -24.81 -17.57 1.57
N LYS A 319 -25.81 -17.90 0.77
CA LYS A 319 -27.07 -17.17 0.75
C LYS A 319 -27.94 -17.60 1.92
N ARG A 320 -28.71 -16.65 2.46
CA ARG A 320 -29.64 -16.95 3.57
C ARG A 320 -30.67 -17.98 3.11
N PHE A 321 -30.92 -19.00 3.93
CA PHE A 321 -31.85 -20.10 3.68
C PHE A 321 -31.37 -21.14 2.66
N GLU A 322 -30.22 -20.99 2.00
CA GLU A 322 -29.59 -22.08 1.25
C GLU A 322 -28.90 -23.07 2.20
N LYS A 323 -28.93 -24.36 1.85
CA LYS A 323 -28.32 -25.41 2.69
C LYS A 323 -26.82 -25.52 2.49
N GLU A 324 -26.36 -25.22 1.28
CA GLU A 324 -24.96 -25.37 0.88
C GLU A 324 -24.39 -24.06 0.33
N PRO A 325 -23.11 -23.74 0.61
CA PRO A 325 -22.46 -22.58 0.06
C PRO A 325 -22.04 -22.81 -1.39
N GLN A 326 -21.94 -21.72 -2.15
CA GLN A 326 -21.33 -21.70 -3.47
C GLN A 326 -19.84 -21.37 -3.33
N TYR A 327 -19.00 -21.99 -4.15
CA TYR A 327 -17.56 -21.76 -4.18
C TYR A 327 -17.14 -21.22 -5.54
N PHE A 328 -16.26 -20.21 -5.53
CA PHE A 328 -15.64 -19.64 -6.72
C PHE A 328 -14.13 -19.68 -6.53
N TYR A 329 -13.41 -19.93 -7.61
CA TYR A 329 -11.96 -20.02 -7.66
C TYR A 329 -11.43 -19.05 -8.73
N PRO A 330 -11.20 -17.77 -8.38
CA PRO A 330 -10.69 -16.78 -9.31
C PRO A 330 -9.37 -17.20 -9.95
N PRO A 331 -9.16 -16.92 -11.26
CA PRO A 331 -7.97 -17.38 -11.95
C PRO A 331 -6.70 -16.70 -11.43
N LYS A 332 -5.59 -17.42 -11.48
CA LYS A 332 -4.24 -16.88 -11.23
C LYS A 332 -3.84 -15.95 -12.39
N VAL A 333 -3.23 -14.81 -12.06
CA VAL A 333 -2.76 -13.82 -13.04
C VAL A 333 -1.31 -13.47 -12.69
N GLU A 334 -0.45 -13.38 -13.72
CA GLU A 334 0.94 -12.96 -13.53
C GLU A 334 1.06 -11.53 -13.01
N GLY A 335 2.02 -11.32 -12.12
CA GLY A 335 2.35 -10.01 -11.54
C GLY A 335 2.24 -9.98 -10.02
N GLY A 336 2.76 -8.93 -9.42
CA GLY A 336 2.63 -8.68 -7.99
C GLY A 336 1.18 -8.41 -7.57
N HIS A 337 0.92 -8.51 -6.26
CA HIS A 337 -0.40 -8.27 -5.66
C HIS A 337 -1.53 -9.08 -6.32
N GLY A 338 -1.26 -10.38 -6.61
CA GLY A 338 -2.24 -11.24 -7.27
C GLY A 338 -2.62 -10.80 -8.68
N GLY A 339 -1.67 -10.23 -9.43
CA GLY A 339 -1.87 -9.68 -10.77
C GLY A 339 -2.32 -8.21 -10.79
N GLY A 340 -2.58 -7.60 -9.65
CA GLY A 340 -3.10 -6.24 -9.52
C GLY A 340 -2.16 -5.15 -10.04
N ASP A 341 -0.83 -5.37 -9.98
CA ASP A 341 0.17 -4.41 -10.48
C ASP A 341 -0.05 -4.02 -11.95
N THR A 342 -0.37 -5.00 -12.80
CA THR A 342 -0.63 -4.74 -14.23
C THR A 342 -1.92 -3.97 -14.45
N GLY A 343 -2.97 -4.31 -13.68
CA GLY A 343 -4.28 -3.67 -13.77
C GLY A 343 -4.22 -2.19 -13.43
N ILE A 344 -3.61 -1.82 -12.29
CA ILE A 344 -3.53 -0.43 -11.84
C ILE A 344 -2.71 0.45 -12.79
N ILE A 345 -1.60 -0.07 -13.36
CA ILE A 345 -0.78 0.67 -14.33
C ILE A 345 -1.58 0.95 -15.61
N SER A 346 -2.34 -0.05 -16.07
CA SER A 346 -3.18 0.09 -17.28
C SER A 346 -4.32 1.10 -17.06
N ASP A 347 -4.89 1.12 -15.87
CA ASP A 347 -5.95 2.08 -15.51
C ASP A 347 -5.37 3.50 -15.38
N PHE A 348 -4.20 3.67 -14.76
CA PHE A 348 -3.51 4.96 -14.69
C PHE A 348 -3.27 5.56 -16.09
N TYR A 349 -2.77 4.73 -17.02
CA TYR A 349 -2.61 5.15 -18.41
C TYR A 349 -3.95 5.55 -19.06
N SER A 350 -4.98 4.73 -18.87
CA SER A 350 -6.32 5.00 -19.43
C SER A 350 -6.92 6.32 -18.94
N LEU A 351 -6.71 6.66 -17.66
CA LEU A 351 -7.16 7.94 -17.09
C LEU A 351 -6.41 9.13 -17.69
N ILE A 352 -5.08 9.00 -17.89
CA ILE A 352 -4.27 10.03 -18.56
C ILE A 352 -4.77 10.25 -19.98
N GLU A 353 -4.96 9.19 -20.76
CA GLU A 353 -5.44 9.27 -22.15
C GLU A 353 -6.85 9.89 -22.26
N LYS A 354 -7.71 9.61 -21.31
CA LYS A 354 -9.07 10.17 -21.28
C LYS A 354 -9.12 11.61 -20.78
N GLY A 355 -8.05 12.09 -20.15
CA GLY A 355 -7.99 13.40 -19.50
C GLY A 355 -9.01 13.56 -18.36
N LYS A 356 -9.43 12.45 -17.74
CA LYS A 356 -10.44 12.45 -16.69
C LYS A 356 -9.82 12.04 -15.35
N PRO A 357 -9.82 12.91 -14.34
CA PRO A 357 -9.46 12.52 -12.98
C PRO A 357 -10.51 11.54 -12.42
N CYS A 358 -10.05 10.56 -11.63
CA CYS A 358 -10.91 9.57 -10.99
C CYS A 358 -10.77 9.64 -9.47
N MET A 359 -11.87 9.94 -8.78
CA MET A 359 -11.89 10.11 -7.32
C MET A 359 -11.85 8.79 -6.55
N LYS A 360 -12.33 7.68 -7.13
CA LYS A 360 -12.52 6.40 -6.39
C LYS A 360 -11.27 5.89 -5.68
N GLY A 361 -10.10 5.94 -6.35
CA GLY A 361 -8.84 5.50 -5.76
C GLY A 361 -8.34 6.47 -4.69
N VAL A 362 -8.47 7.77 -4.92
CA VAL A 362 -8.02 8.83 -3.99
C VAL A 362 -8.82 8.80 -2.69
N ARG A 363 -10.15 8.67 -2.77
CA ARG A 363 -11.03 8.54 -1.59
C ARG A 363 -10.65 7.31 -0.77
N GLY A 364 -10.53 6.15 -1.40
CA GLY A 364 -10.17 4.91 -0.69
C GLY A 364 -8.81 5.01 -0.01
N ALA A 365 -7.83 5.61 -0.66
CA ALA A 365 -6.50 5.82 -0.09
C ALA A 365 -6.52 6.74 1.14
N ARG A 366 -7.28 7.83 1.09
CA ARG A 366 -7.47 8.74 2.23
C ARG A 366 -8.18 8.03 3.37
N ASP A 367 -9.27 7.33 3.08
CA ASP A 367 -10.08 6.68 4.11
C ASP A 367 -9.33 5.50 4.77
N SER A 368 -8.57 4.72 4.01
CA SER A 368 -7.74 3.65 4.58
C SER A 368 -6.59 4.19 5.43
N ALA A 369 -5.92 5.27 5.00
CA ALA A 369 -4.92 5.94 5.81
C ALA A 369 -5.54 6.55 7.07
N ALA A 370 -6.71 7.17 6.98
CA ALA A 370 -7.40 7.76 8.12
C ALA A 370 -7.80 6.74 9.19
N ILE A 371 -8.27 5.53 8.78
CA ILE A 371 -8.52 4.43 9.72
C ILE A 371 -7.23 4.07 10.45
N ALA A 372 -6.13 3.85 9.72
CA ALA A 372 -4.85 3.43 10.31
C ALA A 372 -4.25 4.49 11.24
N ILE A 373 -4.38 5.78 10.89
CA ILE A 373 -3.95 6.89 11.72
C ILE A 373 -4.81 7.00 12.98
N ALA A 374 -6.14 6.90 12.84
CA ALA A 374 -7.07 6.90 13.96
C ALA A 374 -6.85 5.68 14.88
N ALA A 375 -6.49 4.51 14.33
CA ALA A 375 -6.14 3.33 15.10
C ALA A 375 -4.91 3.58 15.96
N PHE A 376 -3.86 4.19 15.41
CA PHE A 376 -2.65 4.56 16.16
C PHE A 376 -2.93 5.57 17.29
N GLU A 377 -3.78 6.57 17.04
CA GLU A 377 -4.17 7.52 18.10
C GLU A 377 -5.06 6.86 19.16
N SER A 378 -5.92 5.91 18.77
CA SER A 378 -6.74 5.11 19.69
C SER A 378 -5.87 4.21 20.58
N GLU A 379 -4.88 3.56 20.01
CA GLU A 379 -3.88 2.74 20.75
C GLU A 379 -3.19 3.57 21.85
N LYS A 380 -2.76 4.79 21.52
CA LYS A 380 -2.10 5.67 22.47
C LYS A 380 -3.02 6.20 23.57
N SER A 381 -4.23 6.56 23.22
CA SER A 381 -5.19 7.17 24.16
C SER A 381 -6.01 6.17 24.95
N GLY A 382 -6.15 4.93 24.45
CA GLY A 382 -7.07 3.94 24.98
C GLY A 382 -8.55 4.28 24.73
N LEU A 383 -8.85 5.26 23.85
CA LEU A 383 -10.19 5.76 23.58
C LEU A 383 -10.56 5.60 22.09
N PRO A 384 -11.85 5.50 21.76
CA PRO A 384 -12.30 5.58 20.37
C PRO A 384 -11.97 6.95 19.75
N VAL A 385 -11.54 6.95 18.48
CA VAL A 385 -11.18 8.15 17.71
C VAL A 385 -12.17 8.33 16.56
N MET A 386 -12.69 9.56 16.41
CA MET A 386 -13.55 9.93 15.28
C MET A 386 -12.70 10.29 14.08
N ILE A 387 -13.07 9.78 12.89
CA ILE A 387 -12.42 10.14 11.63
C ILE A 387 -13.06 11.43 11.12
N PRO A 388 -12.27 12.52 10.92
CA PRO A 388 -12.82 13.76 10.37
C PRO A 388 -13.26 13.54 8.92
N ARG A 389 -14.42 14.12 8.57
CA ARG A 389 -14.90 14.16 7.18
C ARG A 389 -13.99 15.04 6.34
N VAL A 390 -13.80 14.66 5.09
CA VAL A 390 -13.14 15.50 4.09
C VAL A 390 -14.18 15.94 3.07
N GLU A 391 -14.07 17.21 2.64
CA GLU A 391 -14.78 17.69 1.47
C GLU A 391 -13.92 17.39 0.23
N TYR A 392 -14.43 16.54 -0.64
CA TYR A 392 -13.75 16.23 -1.90
C TYR A 392 -14.07 17.30 -2.95
N PRO A 393 -13.17 17.51 -3.93
CA PRO A 393 -13.37 18.49 -5.00
C PRO A 393 -14.71 18.30 -5.70
N THR A 394 -15.43 19.38 -5.94
CA THR A 394 -16.66 19.38 -6.73
C THR A 394 -16.35 19.24 -8.21
N GLY A 395 -17.09 18.38 -8.92
CA GLY A 395 -16.95 18.19 -10.39
C GLY A 395 -16.06 17.05 -10.82
N VAL A 396 -15.60 16.22 -9.90
CA VAL A 396 -14.93 14.94 -10.20
C VAL A 396 -15.93 13.80 -10.04
N GLU A 397 -16.05 12.92 -11.04
CA GLU A 397 -16.92 11.73 -10.94
C GLU A 397 -16.50 10.86 -9.73
N LEU A 398 -17.43 10.57 -8.84
CA LEU A 398 -17.26 9.72 -7.66
C LEU A 398 -17.15 8.25 -8.03
#